data_835ffd5272d2ef9524e1ce2b0e68c664
#
_entry.id   835ffd5272d2ef9524e1ce2b0e68c664
#
_cell.length_a   1.000
_cell.length_b   1.000
_cell.length_c   1.000
_cell.angle_alpha   90.00
_cell.angle_beta   90.00
_cell.angle_gamma   90.00
#
_symmetry.space_group_name_H-M   'P 1'
#
loop_
_entity.id
_entity.type
_entity.pdbx_description
1 polymer ?
#
loop_
_entity_poly.entity_id
_entity_poly.type
_entity_poly.pdbx_seq_one_letter_code
_entity_poly.pdbx_strand_id
1 'polypeptide(L)'
;MQNRISRALSSTVFLVASALVAASSAARADETTLPRPVLDGKISVEKALATRVTARSYAATPVTLVQVSQLLWAGNGNIPMDAVSSATKKVIPSARKTYLIELYLVCGEGTVQQLPAGVYHYDAERHALEKILDGDQRKPMSAACKGQSWMTQAPISIVIGSVFQRAEATSGPERGINFGVMEAGNSNQNILLQAQALGLETNTVGGLGDAELSSALKLPPDVRPVVVVTVGKKS
;
A
#
# COMPACT_ATOMS: atom_id res chain seq x y z
N MET A 1 63.39 -20.31 -25.63
CA MET A 1 62.54 -20.77 -24.53
C MET A 1 61.74 -19.59 -24.02
N GLN A 2 60.72 -19.15 -24.74
CA GLN A 2 59.70 -18.12 -24.33
C GLN A 2 58.47 -18.38 -25.18
N ASN A 3 57.38 -18.77 -24.57
CA ASN A 3 55.99 -18.76 -25.05
C ASN A 3 55.20 -19.99 -24.54
N ARG A 4 54.83 -20.00 -23.28
CA ARG A 4 53.82 -20.93 -22.76
C ARG A 4 53.13 -20.48 -21.45
N ILE A 5 52.99 -19.16 -21.16
CA ILE A 5 52.32 -18.70 -19.90
C ILE A 5 51.15 -17.71 -20.17
N SER A 6 50.60 -17.59 -21.36
CA SER A 6 49.55 -16.59 -21.65
C SER A 6 48.17 -17.13 -22.03
N ARG A 7 47.84 -18.38 -21.69
CA ARG A 7 46.52 -18.95 -22.05
C ARG A 7 45.67 -19.49 -20.90
N ALA A 8 46.08 -19.32 -19.64
CA ALA A 8 45.35 -19.87 -18.47
C ALA A 8 44.54 -18.85 -17.66
N LEU A 9 44.58 -17.55 -17.99
CA LEU A 9 43.91 -16.49 -17.18
C LEU A 9 42.62 -15.94 -17.77
N SER A 10 42.17 -16.41 -18.95
CA SER A 10 41.00 -15.84 -19.61
C SER A 10 39.69 -16.63 -19.41
N SER A 11 39.75 -17.85 -18.85
CA SER A 11 38.57 -18.73 -18.72
C SER A 11 37.88 -18.65 -17.35
N THR A 12 38.50 -18.07 -16.33
CA THR A 12 37.96 -18.05 -14.96
C THR A 12 37.12 -16.80 -14.68
N VAL A 13 37.29 -15.73 -15.48
CA VAL A 13 36.53 -14.47 -15.27
C VAL A 13 35.11 -14.52 -15.84
N PHE A 14 34.85 -15.37 -16.84
CA PHE A 14 33.52 -15.46 -17.46
C PHE A 14 32.49 -16.29 -16.68
N LEU A 15 32.92 -17.17 -15.76
CA LEU A 15 31.99 -18.01 -14.97
C LEU A 15 31.43 -17.30 -13.73
N VAL A 16 32.12 -16.27 -13.21
CA VAL A 16 31.65 -15.53 -12.01
C VAL A 16 30.58 -14.49 -12.37
N ALA A 17 30.63 -13.90 -13.57
CA ALA A 17 29.62 -12.92 -14.00
C ALA A 17 28.26 -13.53 -14.30
N SER A 18 28.19 -14.80 -14.72
CA SER A 18 26.92 -15.48 -15.00
C SER A 18 26.16 -15.93 -13.74
N ALA A 19 26.85 -16.16 -12.63
CA ALA A 19 26.25 -16.56 -11.37
C ALA A 19 25.58 -15.40 -10.62
N LEU A 20 26.08 -14.15 -10.79
CA LEU A 20 25.50 -12.96 -10.14
C LEU A 20 24.19 -12.50 -10.79
N VAL A 21 23.96 -12.77 -12.09
CA VAL A 21 22.74 -12.39 -12.78
C VAL A 21 21.59 -13.36 -12.46
N ALA A 22 21.89 -14.62 -12.16
CA ALA A 22 20.87 -15.63 -11.80
C ALA A 22 20.33 -15.47 -10.36
N ALA A 23 21.11 -14.90 -9.45
CA ALA A 23 20.68 -14.68 -8.05
C ALA A 23 19.67 -13.51 -7.89
N SER A 24 19.58 -12.60 -8.86
CA SER A 24 18.63 -11.47 -8.83
C SER A 24 17.22 -11.84 -9.28
N SER A 25 17.01 -13.02 -9.87
CA SER A 25 15.70 -13.47 -10.40
C SER A 25 14.89 -14.35 -9.44
N ALA A 26 15.50 -14.86 -8.37
CA ALA A 26 14.82 -15.78 -7.44
C ALA A 26 14.08 -15.12 -6.27
N ALA A 27 14.19 -13.79 -6.10
CA ALA A 27 13.65 -13.06 -4.93
C ALA A 27 12.30 -12.36 -5.20
N ARG A 28 11.57 -12.68 -6.28
CA ARG A 28 10.34 -11.99 -6.69
C ARG A 28 9.08 -12.85 -6.76
N ALA A 29 9.04 -13.98 -6.06
CA ALA A 29 7.89 -14.89 -6.11
C ALA A 29 6.59 -14.33 -5.47
N ASP A 30 6.70 -13.29 -4.64
CA ASP A 30 5.58 -12.73 -3.86
C ASP A 30 5.19 -11.29 -4.29
N GLU A 31 5.59 -10.82 -5.46
CA GLU A 31 5.27 -9.49 -5.96
C GLU A 31 4.15 -9.55 -7.02
N THR A 32 3.13 -8.69 -6.84
CA THR A 32 2.05 -8.50 -7.83
C THR A 32 2.13 -7.09 -8.39
N THR A 33 2.49 -6.94 -9.67
CA THR A 33 2.44 -5.65 -10.39
C THR A 33 0.99 -5.19 -10.50
N LEU A 34 0.73 -3.93 -10.17
CA LEU A 34 -0.59 -3.33 -10.24
C LEU A 34 -0.85 -2.71 -11.62
N PRO A 35 -2.11 -2.73 -12.10
CA PRO A 35 -2.52 -1.96 -13.28
C PRO A 35 -2.22 -0.46 -13.12
N ARG A 36 -1.85 0.21 -14.21
CA ARG A 36 -1.60 1.66 -14.18
C ARG A 36 -2.83 2.43 -13.69
N PRO A 37 -2.67 3.46 -12.86
CA PRO A 37 -3.77 4.30 -12.42
C PRO A 37 -4.36 5.09 -13.59
N VAL A 38 -5.69 5.28 -13.56
CA VAL A 38 -6.45 6.09 -14.51
C VAL A 38 -6.58 7.49 -13.94
N LEU A 39 -6.21 8.51 -14.72
CA LEU A 39 -6.25 9.92 -14.30
C LEU A 39 -7.60 10.59 -14.61
N ASP A 40 -8.34 10.08 -15.60
CA ASP A 40 -9.65 10.60 -16.00
C ASP A 40 -10.76 9.81 -15.31
N GLY A 41 -11.29 10.36 -14.23
CA GLY A 41 -12.39 9.77 -13.46
C GLY A 41 -13.75 10.01 -14.13
N LYS A 42 -14.75 9.14 -13.80
CA LYS A 42 -16.10 9.25 -14.34
C LYS A 42 -16.99 10.24 -13.58
N ILE A 43 -16.62 10.66 -12.38
CA ILE A 43 -17.36 11.65 -11.57
C ILE A 43 -16.43 12.75 -11.11
N SER A 44 -16.95 13.94 -10.87
CA SER A 44 -16.17 15.06 -10.37
C SER A 44 -15.82 14.91 -8.89
N VAL A 45 -14.82 15.64 -8.44
CA VAL A 45 -14.44 15.71 -7.01
C VAL A 45 -15.61 16.19 -6.15
N GLU A 46 -16.35 17.19 -6.63
CA GLU A 46 -17.54 17.74 -5.96
C GLU A 46 -18.62 16.68 -5.78
N LYS A 47 -18.84 15.84 -6.81
CA LYS A 47 -19.80 14.74 -6.72
C LYS A 47 -19.33 13.69 -5.72
N ALA A 48 -18.05 13.32 -5.72
CA ALA A 48 -17.49 12.38 -4.76
C ALA A 48 -17.64 12.90 -3.32
N LEU A 49 -17.30 14.17 -3.08
CA LEU A 49 -17.48 14.84 -1.78
C LEU A 49 -18.93 14.82 -1.30
N ALA A 50 -19.88 15.16 -2.19
CA ALA A 50 -21.30 15.27 -1.86
C ALA A 50 -21.98 13.91 -1.63
N THR A 51 -21.45 12.82 -2.19
CA THR A 51 -22.13 11.51 -2.18
C THR A 51 -21.43 10.46 -1.31
N ARG A 52 -20.21 10.73 -0.82
CA ARG A 52 -19.47 9.82 0.08
C ARG A 52 -20.27 9.56 1.36
N VAL A 53 -20.46 8.29 1.69
CA VAL A 53 -21.10 7.84 2.93
C VAL A 53 -20.16 6.91 3.72
N THR A 54 -20.46 6.72 5.00
CA THR A 54 -19.77 5.76 5.86
C THR A 54 -20.54 4.45 5.87
N ALA A 55 -19.97 3.39 5.32
CA ALA A 55 -20.57 2.06 5.27
C ALA A 55 -20.30 1.25 6.55
N ARG A 56 -21.28 0.49 6.98
CA ARG A 56 -21.20 -0.50 8.09
C ARG A 56 -21.76 -1.86 7.71
N SER A 57 -21.96 -2.09 6.42
CA SER A 57 -22.27 -3.38 5.82
C SER A 57 -21.73 -3.41 4.39
N TYR A 58 -21.38 -4.58 3.90
CA TYR A 58 -20.80 -4.76 2.58
C TYR A 58 -21.39 -5.98 1.90
N ALA A 59 -21.65 -5.87 0.60
CA ALA A 59 -22.02 -7.01 -0.23
C ALA A 59 -20.83 -7.98 -0.36
N ALA A 60 -21.12 -9.27 -0.43
CA ALA A 60 -20.13 -10.32 -0.71
C ALA A 60 -19.67 -10.31 -2.17
N THR A 61 -19.34 -9.14 -2.70
CA THR A 61 -18.90 -8.94 -4.08
C THR A 61 -17.41 -8.64 -4.09
N PRO A 62 -16.61 -9.40 -4.82
CA PRO A 62 -15.19 -9.12 -4.96
C PRO A 62 -14.92 -7.74 -5.57
N VAL A 63 -13.82 -7.13 -5.17
CA VAL A 63 -13.24 -5.97 -5.85
C VAL A 63 -12.25 -6.44 -6.91
N THR A 64 -12.05 -5.62 -7.94
CA THR A 64 -11.08 -5.93 -8.99
C THR A 64 -9.68 -5.44 -8.60
N LEU A 65 -8.64 -6.05 -9.18
CA LEU A 65 -7.26 -5.59 -8.99
C LEU A 65 -7.07 -4.14 -9.51
N VAL A 66 -7.83 -3.73 -10.54
CA VAL A 66 -7.85 -2.34 -11.05
C VAL A 66 -8.38 -1.37 -9.98
N GLN A 67 -9.44 -1.76 -9.27
CA GLN A 67 -9.97 -0.92 -8.17
C GLN A 67 -8.98 -0.84 -7.00
N VAL A 68 -8.35 -1.95 -6.63
CA VAL A 68 -7.29 -1.98 -5.60
C VAL A 68 -6.13 -1.06 -6.00
N SER A 69 -5.63 -1.19 -7.22
CA SER A 69 -4.57 -0.35 -7.77
C SER A 69 -4.90 1.14 -7.64
N GLN A 70 -6.08 1.53 -8.10
CA GLN A 70 -6.52 2.92 -8.10
C GLN A 70 -6.64 3.49 -6.68
N LEU A 71 -7.12 2.70 -5.71
CA LEU A 71 -7.25 3.10 -4.31
C LEU A 71 -5.89 3.30 -3.65
N LEU A 72 -4.96 2.37 -3.86
CA LEU A 72 -3.61 2.46 -3.29
C LEU A 72 -2.84 3.63 -3.89
N TRP A 73 -2.96 3.83 -5.22
CA TRP A 73 -2.38 4.99 -5.88
C TRP A 73 -2.94 6.30 -5.29
N ALA A 74 -4.26 6.43 -5.16
CA ALA A 74 -4.88 7.62 -4.58
C ALA A 74 -4.41 7.88 -3.14
N GLY A 75 -4.14 6.82 -2.36
CA GLY A 75 -3.67 6.92 -0.98
C GLY A 75 -2.22 7.36 -0.83
N ASN A 76 -1.30 6.85 -1.64
CA ASN A 76 0.15 7.15 -1.49
C ASN A 76 0.96 6.91 -2.78
N GLY A 77 0.33 6.88 -3.95
CA GLY A 77 1.02 6.62 -5.21
C GLY A 77 1.94 7.74 -5.66
N ASN A 78 2.83 7.42 -6.58
CA ASN A 78 3.64 8.40 -7.29
C ASN A 78 2.80 9.04 -8.41
N ILE A 79 3.00 10.34 -8.63
CA ILE A 79 2.40 11.05 -9.75
C ILE A 79 3.18 10.67 -11.02
N PRO A 80 2.51 10.25 -12.12
CA PRO A 80 3.19 9.95 -13.36
C PRO A 80 4.02 11.16 -13.86
N MET A 81 5.23 10.89 -14.32
CA MET A 81 6.19 11.95 -14.72
C MET A 81 5.70 12.83 -15.87
N ASP A 82 4.80 12.32 -16.70
CA ASP A 82 4.15 12.99 -17.82
C ASP A 82 2.95 13.86 -17.39
N ALA A 83 2.46 13.71 -16.17
CA ALA A 83 1.27 14.43 -15.70
C ALA A 83 1.56 15.79 -15.05
N VAL A 84 2.78 16.04 -14.54
CA VAL A 84 3.13 17.27 -13.78
C VAL A 84 4.62 17.63 -13.93
N SER A 85 4.93 18.93 -13.88
CA SER A 85 6.31 19.38 -13.71
C SER A 85 6.91 18.83 -12.41
N SER A 86 8.14 18.41 -12.45
CA SER A 86 8.98 17.64 -11.53
C SER A 86 8.99 17.96 -10.02
N ALA A 87 8.11 18.81 -9.51
CA ALA A 87 8.17 19.30 -8.13
C ALA A 87 7.54 18.37 -7.08
N THR A 88 6.55 17.56 -7.45
CA THR A 88 5.77 16.72 -6.52
C THR A 88 5.86 15.26 -6.95
N LYS A 89 6.31 14.39 -6.06
CA LYS A 89 6.44 12.95 -6.36
C LYS A 89 5.17 12.15 -6.07
N LYS A 90 4.40 12.50 -5.04
CA LYS A 90 3.27 11.71 -4.56
C LYS A 90 1.95 12.48 -4.61
N VAL A 91 0.86 11.73 -4.69
CA VAL A 91 -0.52 12.26 -4.73
C VAL A 91 -0.95 12.94 -3.43
N ILE A 92 -0.27 12.67 -2.32
CA ILE A 92 -0.48 13.37 -1.05
C ILE A 92 0.65 14.36 -0.78
N PRO A 93 0.36 15.53 -0.19
CA PRO A 93 1.39 16.47 0.25
C PRO A 93 2.16 15.89 1.43
N SER A 94 3.45 16.16 1.50
CA SER A 94 4.31 15.77 2.62
C SER A 94 5.23 16.92 3.04
N ALA A 95 5.32 17.15 4.34
CA ALA A 95 6.21 18.14 4.92
C ALA A 95 7.66 17.82 4.55
N ARG A 96 8.36 18.78 3.92
CA ARG A 96 9.76 18.62 3.48
C ARG A 96 10.02 17.39 2.61
N LYS A 97 8.99 16.83 1.96
CA LYS A 97 9.07 15.60 1.15
C LYS A 97 9.59 14.37 1.94
N THR A 98 9.24 14.26 3.22
CA THR A 98 9.65 13.15 4.09
C THR A 98 8.87 11.86 3.81
N TYR A 99 7.65 11.96 3.24
CA TYR A 99 6.80 10.83 2.81
C TYR A 99 6.69 9.75 3.88
N LEU A 100 5.92 10.05 4.92
CA LEU A 100 5.83 9.25 6.13
C LEU A 100 4.89 8.04 5.99
N ILE A 101 4.04 8.00 4.95
CA ILE A 101 2.95 7.02 4.83
C ILE A 101 3.40 5.74 4.15
N GLU A 102 3.01 4.62 4.77
CA GLU A 102 3.05 3.26 4.23
C GLU A 102 1.63 2.70 4.16
N LEU A 103 1.29 2.02 3.08
CA LEU A 103 -0.02 1.39 2.90
C LEU A 103 0.10 -0.13 2.89
N TYR A 104 -0.85 -0.77 3.57
CA TYR A 104 -0.98 -2.23 3.59
C TYR A 104 -2.39 -2.62 3.18
N LEU A 105 -2.50 -3.49 2.19
CA LEU A 105 -3.76 -4.10 1.78
C LEU A 105 -3.98 -5.38 2.59
N VAL A 106 -5.16 -5.53 3.17
CA VAL A 106 -5.64 -6.78 3.78
C VAL A 106 -6.83 -7.27 2.97
N CYS A 107 -6.77 -8.48 2.45
CA CYS A 107 -7.86 -9.08 1.67
C CYS A 107 -8.14 -10.52 2.10
N GLY A 108 -9.41 -10.94 1.97
CA GLY A 108 -9.87 -12.28 2.25
C GLY A 108 -9.83 -13.21 1.05
N GLU A 109 -10.16 -14.47 1.26
CA GLU A 109 -10.21 -15.46 0.18
C GLU A 109 -11.27 -15.09 -0.86
N GLY A 110 -10.86 -15.04 -2.14
CA GLY A 110 -11.73 -14.71 -3.26
C GLY A 110 -12.30 -13.28 -3.26
N THR A 111 -11.87 -12.40 -2.35
CA THR A 111 -12.41 -11.03 -2.24
C THR A 111 -11.75 -10.03 -3.17
N VAL A 112 -10.60 -10.36 -3.73
CA VAL A 112 -9.95 -9.62 -4.82
C VAL A 112 -9.70 -10.56 -5.99
N GLN A 113 -10.12 -10.15 -7.18
CA GLN A 113 -9.88 -10.94 -8.37
C GLN A 113 -8.37 -11.08 -8.62
N GLN A 114 -7.91 -12.30 -8.85
CA GLN A 114 -6.51 -12.63 -9.18
C GLN A 114 -5.49 -12.33 -8.06
N LEU A 115 -5.94 -12.09 -6.82
CA LEU A 115 -5.05 -11.88 -5.69
C LEU A 115 -5.43 -12.83 -4.55
N PRO A 116 -4.53 -13.72 -4.07
CA PRO A 116 -4.78 -14.57 -2.92
C PRO A 116 -5.06 -13.78 -1.64
N ALA A 117 -5.72 -14.42 -0.66
CA ALA A 117 -5.90 -13.81 0.65
C ALA A 117 -4.55 -13.54 1.30
N GLY A 118 -4.43 -12.38 1.97
CA GLY A 118 -3.18 -12.00 2.61
C GLY A 118 -3.12 -10.55 3.09
N VAL A 119 -1.93 -10.22 3.60
CA VAL A 119 -1.51 -8.85 3.87
C VAL A 119 -0.39 -8.49 2.89
N TYR A 120 -0.52 -7.34 2.26
CA TYR A 120 0.40 -6.87 1.23
C TYR A 120 0.86 -5.45 1.53
N HIS A 121 2.15 -5.20 1.46
CA HIS A 121 2.71 -3.86 1.44
C HIS A 121 2.60 -3.26 0.03
N TYR A 122 2.21 -2.01 -0.07
CA TYR A 122 2.16 -1.27 -1.34
C TYR A 122 3.47 -0.54 -1.60
N ASP A 123 4.22 -1.00 -2.57
CA ASP A 123 5.39 -0.30 -3.10
C ASP A 123 4.95 0.75 -4.12
N ALA A 124 5.01 2.02 -3.72
CA ALA A 124 4.61 3.13 -4.59
C ALA A 124 5.61 3.44 -5.72
N GLU A 125 6.89 3.09 -5.55
CA GLU A 125 7.92 3.31 -6.57
C GLU A 125 7.76 2.34 -7.76
N ARG A 126 7.39 1.10 -7.46
CA ARG A 126 7.16 0.06 -8.48
C ARG A 126 5.70 -0.08 -8.87
N HIS A 127 4.80 0.59 -8.14
CA HIS A 127 3.35 0.40 -8.23
C HIS A 127 2.98 -1.08 -8.17
N ALA A 128 3.38 -1.73 -7.09
CA ALA A 128 3.26 -3.17 -6.89
C ALA A 128 2.84 -3.50 -5.44
N LEU A 129 2.34 -4.72 -5.26
CA LEU A 129 2.06 -5.30 -3.96
C LEU A 129 3.12 -6.35 -3.62
N GLU A 130 3.71 -6.25 -2.45
CA GLU A 130 4.60 -7.26 -1.86
C GLU A 130 3.85 -8.00 -0.75
N LYS A 131 3.67 -9.30 -0.88
CA LYS A 131 3.00 -10.09 0.16
C LYS A 131 3.89 -10.21 1.38
N ILE A 132 3.35 -9.85 2.56
CA ILE A 132 4.06 -9.97 3.84
C ILE A 132 3.46 -11.02 4.78
N LEU A 133 2.21 -11.43 4.55
CA LEU A 133 1.55 -12.48 5.34
C LEU A 133 0.47 -13.19 4.51
N ASP A 134 0.49 -14.51 4.57
CA ASP A 134 -0.51 -15.35 3.91
C ASP A 134 -1.82 -15.47 4.71
N GLY A 135 -2.90 -15.74 3.98
CA GLY A 135 -4.21 -16.07 4.52
C GLY A 135 -5.03 -14.86 4.94
N ASP A 136 -6.30 -15.11 5.23
CA ASP A 136 -7.29 -14.08 5.57
C ASP A 136 -7.06 -13.52 6.99
N GLN A 137 -6.54 -12.32 7.09
CA GLN A 137 -6.28 -11.61 8.35
C GLN A 137 -7.37 -10.61 8.75
N ARG A 138 -8.53 -10.59 8.09
CA ARG A 138 -9.61 -9.63 8.41
C ARG A 138 -10.17 -9.85 9.82
N LYS A 139 -10.24 -11.10 10.30
CA LYS A 139 -10.73 -11.41 11.65
C LYS A 139 -9.73 -10.98 12.75
N PRO A 140 -8.43 -11.32 12.71
CA PRO A 140 -7.43 -10.77 13.63
C PRO A 140 -7.37 -9.24 13.59
N MET A 141 -7.40 -8.63 12.40
CA MET A 141 -7.44 -7.17 12.23
C MET A 141 -8.68 -6.55 12.91
N SER A 142 -9.88 -7.13 12.70
CA SER A 142 -11.11 -6.66 13.35
C SER A 142 -11.00 -6.73 14.87
N ALA A 143 -10.44 -7.80 15.44
CA ALA A 143 -10.23 -7.93 16.87
C ALA A 143 -9.33 -6.82 17.42
N ALA A 144 -8.21 -6.51 16.74
CA ALA A 144 -7.32 -5.39 17.07
C ALA A 144 -8.01 -4.01 16.94
N CYS A 145 -9.10 -3.93 16.17
CA CYS A 145 -9.92 -2.73 15.96
C CYS A 145 -11.25 -2.77 16.75
N LYS A 146 -11.23 -3.28 17.98
CA LYS A 146 -12.39 -3.37 18.89
C LYS A 146 -13.55 -4.25 18.38
N GLY A 147 -13.27 -5.23 17.53
CA GLY A 147 -14.23 -6.26 17.12
C GLY A 147 -15.40 -5.78 16.26
N GLN A 148 -15.18 -4.75 15.42
CA GLN A 148 -16.23 -4.19 14.57
C GLN A 148 -16.59 -5.16 13.44
N SER A 149 -17.82 -5.68 13.43
CA SER A 149 -18.25 -6.80 12.57
C SER A 149 -18.17 -6.49 11.07
N TRP A 150 -18.41 -5.26 10.63
CA TRP A 150 -18.32 -4.89 9.22
C TRP A 150 -16.90 -4.98 8.64
N MET A 151 -15.85 -4.98 9.48
CA MET A 151 -14.48 -5.15 9.03
C MET A 151 -14.22 -6.54 8.44
N THR A 152 -14.89 -7.56 8.97
CA THR A 152 -14.80 -8.93 8.43
C THR A 152 -15.68 -9.15 7.19
N GLN A 153 -16.70 -8.31 6.98
CA GLN A 153 -17.56 -8.34 5.81
C GLN A 153 -16.93 -7.62 4.61
N ALA A 154 -16.15 -6.56 4.87
CA ALA A 154 -15.50 -5.80 3.82
C ALA A 154 -14.57 -6.74 3.01
N PRO A 155 -14.64 -6.73 1.67
CA PRO A 155 -13.75 -7.54 0.84
C PRO A 155 -12.28 -7.19 1.05
N ILE A 156 -11.98 -5.91 1.26
CA ILE A 156 -10.63 -5.43 1.54
C ILE A 156 -10.63 -4.38 2.65
N SER A 157 -9.46 -4.23 3.26
CA SER A 157 -9.13 -3.09 4.11
C SER A 157 -7.77 -2.55 3.73
N ILE A 158 -7.60 -1.23 3.82
CA ILE A 158 -6.32 -0.55 3.62
C ILE A 158 -5.90 0.02 4.98
N VAL A 159 -4.78 -0.48 5.51
CA VAL A 159 -4.16 0.06 6.72
C VAL A 159 -3.20 1.17 6.30
N ILE A 160 -3.39 2.35 6.87
CA ILE A 160 -2.52 3.50 6.68
C ILE A 160 -1.62 3.57 7.91
N GLY A 161 -0.36 3.27 7.72
CA GLY A 161 0.69 3.40 8.72
C GLY A 161 1.57 4.61 8.46
N SER A 162 2.29 5.04 9.49
CA SER A 162 3.26 6.14 9.39
C SER A 162 4.59 5.75 10.02
N VAL A 163 5.68 6.11 9.34
CA VAL A 163 7.07 6.01 9.84
C VAL A 163 7.47 7.39 10.36
N PHE A 164 7.04 7.72 11.58
CA PHE A 164 7.22 9.05 12.19
C PHE A 164 8.69 9.46 12.26
N GLN A 165 9.60 8.51 12.47
CA GLN A 165 11.03 8.71 12.59
C GLN A 165 11.65 9.38 11.35
N ARG A 166 11.06 9.21 10.17
CA ARG A 166 11.53 9.89 8.94
C ARG A 166 11.51 11.42 9.06
N ALA A 167 10.63 11.99 9.88
CA ALA A 167 10.53 13.42 10.10
C ALA A 167 11.22 13.89 11.40
N GLU A 168 11.50 13.01 12.35
CA GLU A 168 12.09 13.34 13.64
C GLU A 168 13.44 14.03 13.50
N ALA A 169 14.31 13.52 12.63
CA ALA A 169 15.65 14.06 12.39
C ALA A 169 15.64 15.54 11.93
N THR A 170 14.56 15.97 11.26
CA THR A 170 14.46 17.31 10.67
C THR A 170 13.50 18.24 11.41
N SER A 171 12.62 17.71 12.26
CA SER A 171 11.49 18.47 12.81
C SER A 171 11.23 18.16 14.30
N GLY A 172 11.96 17.20 14.88
CA GLY A 172 11.74 16.70 16.24
C GLY A 172 10.57 15.73 16.35
N PRO A 173 10.50 14.94 17.45
CA PRO A 173 9.54 13.84 17.59
C PRO A 173 8.08 14.30 17.58
N GLU A 174 7.74 15.36 18.29
CA GLU A 174 6.38 15.90 18.34
C GLU A 174 5.88 16.33 16.96
N ARG A 175 6.71 17.08 16.21
CA ARG A 175 6.37 17.50 14.84
C ARG A 175 6.31 16.32 13.88
N GLY A 176 7.17 15.30 14.05
CA GLY A 176 7.14 14.07 13.26
C GLY A 176 5.79 13.36 13.39
N ILE A 177 5.27 13.24 14.62
CA ILE A 177 3.94 12.66 14.87
C ILE A 177 2.84 13.51 14.20
N ASN A 178 2.86 14.84 14.37
CA ASN A 178 1.85 15.72 13.79
C ASN A 178 1.83 15.63 12.25
N PHE A 179 2.99 15.60 11.60
CA PHE A 179 3.08 15.46 10.16
C PHE A 179 2.57 14.10 9.68
N GLY A 180 2.94 13.01 10.37
CA GLY A 180 2.47 11.68 10.00
C GLY A 180 0.96 11.50 10.14
N VAL A 181 0.36 12.07 11.19
CA VAL A 181 -1.11 12.05 11.36
C VAL A 181 -1.80 12.89 10.28
N MET A 182 -1.25 14.06 9.92
CA MET A 182 -1.77 14.88 8.81
C MET A 182 -1.68 14.15 7.48
N GLU A 183 -0.54 13.54 7.17
CA GLU A 183 -0.36 12.77 5.94
C GLU A 183 -1.31 11.56 5.89
N ALA A 184 -1.50 10.87 7.02
CA ALA A 184 -2.46 9.77 7.11
C ALA A 184 -3.90 10.24 6.86
N GLY A 185 -4.28 11.40 7.37
CA GLY A 185 -5.58 12.02 7.09
C GLY A 185 -5.77 12.37 5.61
N ASN A 186 -4.74 12.92 4.96
CA ASN A 186 -4.74 13.20 3.52
C ASN A 186 -4.90 11.91 2.70
N SER A 187 -4.11 10.88 3.02
CA SER A 187 -4.19 9.56 2.39
C SER A 187 -5.58 8.94 2.56
N ASN A 188 -6.09 8.95 3.80
CA ASN A 188 -7.44 8.45 4.10
C ASN A 188 -8.49 9.15 3.23
N GLN A 189 -8.52 10.48 3.22
CA GLN A 189 -9.52 11.22 2.45
C GLN A 189 -9.44 10.94 0.95
N ASN A 190 -8.23 10.85 0.40
CA ASN A 190 -8.05 10.49 -1.01
C ASN A 190 -8.63 9.10 -1.32
N ILE A 191 -8.38 8.10 -0.45
CA ILE A 191 -8.94 6.75 -0.61
C ILE A 191 -10.48 6.79 -0.56
N LEU A 192 -11.08 7.56 0.37
CA LEU A 192 -12.53 7.68 0.49
C LEU A 192 -13.16 8.27 -0.78
N LEU A 193 -12.60 9.35 -1.32
CA LEU A 193 -13.08 9.99 -2.53
C LEU A 193 -12.89 9.12 -3.77
N GLN A 194 -11.73 8.46 -3.87
CA GLN A 194 -11.45 7.55 -4.97
C GLN A 194 -12.37 6.32 -4.93
N ALA A 195 -12.66 5.77 -3.77
CA ALA A 195 -13.61 4.67 -3.62
C ALA A 195 -15.02 5.08 -4.11
N GLN A 196 -15.48 6.28 -3.71
CA GLN A 196 -16.74 6.83 -4.19
C GLN A 196 -16.76 6.98 -5.71
N ALA A 197 -15.65 7.42 -6.31
CA ALA A 197 -15.52 7.52 -7.77
C ALA A 197 -15.56 6.17 -8.50
N LEU A 198 -15.19 5.10 -7.80
CA LEU A 198 -15.23 3.72 -8.29
C LEU A 198 -16.55 2.99 -7.98
N GLY A 199 -17.54 3.66 -7.38
CA GLY A 199 -18.79 3.05 -6.94
C GLY A 199 -18.62 2.08 -5.76
N LEU A 200 -17.62 2.34 -4.91
CA LEU A 200 -17.36 1.61 -3.69
C LEU A 200 -17.68 2.47 -2.46
N GLU A 201 -18.07 1.81 -1.38
CA GLU A 201 -18.31 2.44 -0.09
C GLU A 201 -17.18 2.14 0.89
N THR A 202 -17.01 3.01 1.88
CA THR A 202 -15.89 2.97 2.81
C THR A 202 -16.31 3.25 4.25
N ASN A 203 -15.49 2.76 5.20
CA ASN A 203 -15.55 3.20 6.58
C ASN A 203 -14.12 3.43 7.09
N THR A 204 -13.92 4.55 7.76
CA THR A 204 -12.66 4.89 8.44
C THR A 204 -12.72 4.42 9.90
N VAL A 205 -11.77 3.60 10.30
CA VAL A 205 -11.65 3.05 11.65
C VAL A 205 -10.38 3.62 12.30
N GLY A 206 -10.56 4.56 13.24
CA GLY A 206 -9.48 5.13 14.03
C GLY A 206 -9.38 4.53 15.46
N GLY A 207 -10.37 3.74 15.86
CA GLY A 207 -10.36 3.04 17.16
C GLY A 207 -9.64 1.70 17.06
N LEU A 208 -8.32 1.71 17.06
CA LEU A 208 -7.46 0.53 16.93
C LEU A 208 -6.45 0.44 18.08
N GLY A 209 -5.97 -0.77 18.38
CA GLY A 209 -4.81 -1.02 19.22
C GLY A 209 -3.56 -1.08 18.35
N ASP A 210 -2.65 -0.13 18.51
CA ASP A 210 -1.47 0.00 17.63
C ASP A 210 -0.61 -1.27 17.66
N ALA A 211 -0.30 -1.78 18.85
CA ALA A 211 0.55 -2.96 19.04
C ALA A 211 -0.14 -4.25 18.59
N GLU A 212 -1.42 -4.39 18.91
CA GLU A 212 -2.24 -5.55 18.54
C GLU A 212 -2.40 -5.64 17.01
N LEU A 213 -2.64 -4.49 16.36
CA LEU A 213 -2.79 -4.45 14.90
C LEU A 213 -1.47 -4.71 14.19
N SER A 214 -0.37 -4.10 14.66
CA SER A 214 0.98 -4.34 14.11
C SER A 214 1.36 -5.82 14.23
N SER A 215 1.10 -6.44 15.39
CA SER A 215 1.37 -7.86 15.61
C SER A 215 0.52 -8.76 14.72
N ALA A 216 -0.79 -8.50 14.64
CA ALA A 216 -1.74 -9.30 13.85
C ALA A 216 -1.41 -9.29 12.35
N LEU A 217 -0.91 -8.17 11.83
CA LEU A 217 -0.61 -7.99 10.41
C LEU A 217 0.88 -8.10 10.08
N LYS A 218 1.74 -8.35 11.09
CA LYS A 218 3.21 -8.39 10.96
C LYS A 218 3.78 -7.14 10.30
N LEU A 219 3.29 -5.97 10.70
CA LEU A 219 3.82 -4.70 10.20
C LEU A 219 5.27 -4.50 10.65
N PRO A 220 6.12 -3.84 9.85
CA PRO A 220 7.48 -3.47 10.26
C PRO A 220 7.49 -2.68 11.57
N PRO A 221 8.52 -2.83 12.43
CA PRO A 221 8.55 -2.25 13.77
C PRO A 221 8.62 -0.71 13.80
N ASP A 222 9.04 -0.08 12.70
CA ASP A 222 9.09 1.36 12.51
C ASP A 222 7.77 1.94 11.94
N VAL A 223 6.85 1.08 11.51
CA VAL A 223 5.53 1.48 11.01
C VAL A 223 4.51 1.44 12.14
N ARG A 224 3.96 2.59 12.48
CA ARG A 224 2.84 2.70 13.40
C ARG A 224 1.53 2.83 12.63
N PRO A 225 0.55 1.93 12.80
CA PRO A 225 -0.76 2.05 12.19
C PRO A 225 -1.50 3.28 12.75
N VAL A 226 -2.12 4.07 11.88
CA VAL A 226 -2.84 5.29 12.26
C VAL A 226 -4.34 5.13 12.03
N VAL A 227 -4.73 4.52 10.91
CA VAL A 227 -6.14 4.35 10.55
C VAL A 227 -6.30 3.15 9.62
N VAL A 228 -7.45 2.50 9.70
CA VAL A 228 -7.86 1.44 8.77
C VAL A 228 -9.06 1.93 7.96
N VAL A 229 -9.01 1.75 6.64
CA VAL A 229 -10.13 2.03 5.73
C VAL A 229 -10.68 0.71 5.21
N THR A 230 -11.90 0.34 5.61
CA THR A 230 -12.60 -0.78 5.00
C THR A 230 -13.26 -0.34 3.70
N VAL A 231 -13.22 -1.18 2.67
CA VAL A 231 -13.73 -0.84 1.32
C VAL A 231 -14.48 -2.03 0.75
N GLY A 232 -15.62 -1.76 0.11
CA GLY A 232 -16.41 -2.77 -0.58
C GLY A 232 -17.58 -2.16 -1.34
N LYS A 233 -18.38 -3.00 -1.99
CA LYS A 233 -19.64 -2.57 -2.58
C LYS A 233 -20.73 -2.47 -1.52
N LYS A 234 -21.70 -1.64 -1.76
CA LYS A 234 -22.90 -1.53 -0.94
C LYS A 234 -23.63 -2.87 -0.87
N SER A 235 -24.08 -3.26 0.34
CA SER A 235 -24.98 -4.39 0.57
C SER A 235 -26.41 -4.08 0.11
#